data_23a0f0c3d49b6c64bae09ba00e62fa6b
#
_entry.id   23a0f0c3d49b6c64bae09ba00e62fa6b
#
_cell.length_a   1.000
_cell.length_b   1.000
_cell.length_c   1.000
_cell.angle_alpha   90.00
_cell.angle_beta   90.00
_cell.angle_gamma   90.00
#
_symmetry.space_group_name_H-M   'P 1'
#
loop_
_entity.id
_entity.type
_entity.pdbx_description
1 polymer ?
#
loop_
_entity_poly.entity_id
_entity_poly.type
_entity_poly.pdbx_seq_one_letter_code
_entity_poly.pdbx_strand_id
1 'polypeptide(L)' 'LEVRESNTPARRLYEKYGYTALGVRKNYYAYPRENAVIMQKKL' A
#
# COMPACT_ATOMS: atom_id res chain seq x y z
N LEU A 1 2.16 -1.44 -7.00
CA LEU A 1 1.16 -2.29 -6.36
C LEU A 1 0.35 -1.52 -5.33
N GLU A 2 -0.81 -2.07 -4.95
CA GLU A 2 -1.68 -1.46 -3.95
C GLU A 2 -1.73 -2.36 -2.72
N VAL A 3 -1.72 -1.74 -1.54
CA VAL A 3 -1.78 -2.42 -0.25
C VAL A 3 -2.85 -1.75 0.59
N ARG A 4 -3.66 -2.52 1.32
CA ARG A 4 -4.62 -1.93 2.26
C ARG A 4 -3.88 -1.02 3.24
N GLU A 5 -4.44 0.15 3.48
CA GLU A 5 -3.79 1.15 4.33
C GLU A 5 -3.50 0.61 5.73
N SER A 6 -4.38 -0.25 6.25
CA SER A 6 -4.22 -0.83 7.58
C SER A 6 -3.26 -2.01 7.62
N ASN A 7 -2.82 -2.51 6.46
CA ASN A 7 -1.96 -3.69 6.41
C ASN A 7 -0.50 -3.31 6.64
N THR A 8 -0.19 -2.90 7.86
CA THR A 8 1.14 -2.48 8.23
C THR A 8 2.22 -3.54 8.00
N PRO A 9 1.99 -4.82 8.33
CA PRO A 9 3.00 -5.85 8.06
C PRO A 9 3.37 -5.94 6.58
N ALA A 10 2.38 -5.86 5.68
CA ALA A 10 2.65 -5.91 4.25
C ALA A 10 3.42 -4.68 3.80
N ARG A 11 3.05 -3.49 4.30
CA ARG A 11 3.75 -2.25 3.94
C ARG A 11 5.21 -2.32 4.37
N ARG A 12 5.47 -2.81 5.58
CA ARG A 12 6.84 -2.96 6.07
C ARG A 12 7.64 -3.94 5.25
N LEU A 13 7.01 -5.04 4.84
CA LEU A 13 7.66 -6.03 4.00
C LEU A 13 8.09 -5.42 2.66
N TYR A 14 7.18 -4.69 2.02
CA TYR A 14 7.50 -4.05 0.74
C TYR A 14 8.57 -2.99 0.88
N GLU A 15 8.52 -2.21 1.97
CA GLU A 15 9.56 -1.21 2.24
C GLU A 15 10.93 -1.86 2.39
N LYS A 16 10.96 -3.02 3.02
CA LYS A 16 12.20 -3.79 3.18
C LYS A 16 12.80 -4.17 1.82
N TYR A 17 11.96 -4.40 0.83
CA TYR A 17 12.41 -4.75 -0.52
C TYR A 17 12.54 -3.55 -1.45
N GLY A 18 12.55 -2.36 -0.90
CA GLY A 18 12.84 -1.15 -1.69
C GLY A 18 11.62 -0.46 -2.28
N TYR A 19 10.41 -0.83 -1.84
CA TYR A 19 9.20 -0.14 -2.26
C TYR A 19 9.01 1.14 -1.45
N THR A 20 8.48 2.17 -2.09
CA THR A 20 8.13 3.42 -1.42
C THR A 20 6.68 3.77 -1.72
N ALA A 21 6.05 4.46 -0.77
CA ALA A 21 4.67 4.90 -0.94
C ALA A 21 4.63 6.11 -1.87
N LEU A 22 3.81 6.05 -2.91
CA LEU A 22 3.62 7.16 -3.86
C LEU A 22 2.39 7.99 -3.52
N GLY A 23 1.37 7.37 -2.97
CA GLY A 23 0.12 8.05 -2.69
C GLY A 23 -0.93 7.09 -2.17
N VAL A 24 -2.15 7.58 -2.10
CA VAL A 24 -3.29 6.82 -1.56
C VAL A 24 -4.43 6.88 -2.55
N ARG A 25 -5.02 5.73 -2.85
CA ARG A 25 -6.29 5.65 -3.60
C ARG A 25 -7.40 5.49 -2.59
N LYS A 26 -8.24 6.52 -2.49
CA LYS A 26 -9.34 6.51 -1.52
C LYS A 26 -10.39 5.50 -1.93
N ASN A 27 -10.88 4.74 -0.93
CA ASN A 27 -11.97 3.80 -1.09
C ASN A 27 -11.72 2.75 -2.17
N TYR A 28 -10.45 2.35 -2.35
CA TYR A 28 -10.08 1.37 -3.36
C TYR A 28 -10.67 0.00 -3.06
N TYR A 29 -10.63 -0.42 -1.78
CA TYR A 29 -11.19 -1.68 -1.34
C TYR A 29 -12.64 -1.47 -0.91
N ALA A 30 -13.51 -2.41 -1.26
CA ALA A 30 -14.94 -2.27 -0.99
C ALA A 30 -15.41 -3.01 0.27
N TYR A 31 -14.81 -4.15 0.60
CA TYR A 31 -15.31 -5.01 1.69
C TYR A 31 -14.16 -5.55 2.53
N PRO A 32 -13.84 -4.90 3.66
CA PRO A 32 -14.38 -3.61 4.11
C PRO A 32 -13.84 -2.45 3.29
N ARG A 33 -14.57 -1.34 3.32
CA ARG A 33 -14.13 -0.13 2.62
C ARG A 33 -12.85 0.38 3.27
N GLU A 34 -11.86 0.60 2.45
CA GLU A 34 -10.57 1.04 2.94
C GLU A 34 -9.76 1.67 1.80
N ASN A 35 -8.89 2.60 2.15
CA ASN A 35 -7.96 3.19 1.20
C ASN A 35 -6.84 2.20 0.87
N ALA A 36 -6.29 2.35 -0.32
CA ALA A 36 -5.09 1.63 -0.72
C ALA A 36 -3.90 2.57 -0.71
N VAL A 37 -2.77 2.08 -0.21
CA VAL A 37 -1.49 2.77 -0.37
C VAL A 37 -0.86 2.26 -1.65
N ILE A 38 -0.52 3.17 -2.54
CA ILE A 38 0.14 2.82 -3.80
C ILE A 38 1.64 2.78 -3.51
N MET A 39 2.25 1.65 -3.79
CA MET A 39 3.67 1.47 -3.55
C MET A 39 4.39 1.11 -4.85
N GLN A 40 5.57 1.67 -5.02
CA GLN A 40 6.38 1.43 -6.20
C GLN A 40 7.79 1.07 -5.77
N LYS A 41 8.34 0.07 -6.44
CA LYS A 41 9.72 -0.31 -6.19
C LYS A 41 10.65 0.71 -6.81
N LYS A 42 11.60 1.18 -6.02
CA LYS A 42 12.60 2.11 -6.50
C LYS A 42 13.75 1.32 -7.11
N LEU A 43 14.01 1.59 -8.37
CA LEU A 43 15.10 0.92 -9.12
C LEU A 43 16.39 1.73 -9.09
#